data_d3f1c3ca3f32c339634ca9c5659ffe42
#
_entry.id   d3f1c3ca3f32c339634ca9c5659ffe42
#
_cell.length_a   1.000
_cell.length_b   1.000
_cell.length_c   1.000
_cell.angle_alpha   90.00
_cell.angle_beta   90.00
_cell.angle_gamma   90.00
#
_symmetry.space_group_name_H-M   'P 1'
#
loop_
_entity.id
_entity.type
_entity.pdbx_description
1 polymer ?
#
loop_
_entity_poly.entity_id
_entity_poly.type
_entity_poly.pdbx_seq_one_letter_code
_entity_poly.pdbx_strand_id
1 'polypeptide(L)'
;CESMKLARKCNEYERVEVLNKVAEKFKVTLYTENTEQSALSNVKIHPWVDYLYEMPKVFALSKINLNITSRSIETGIPQRVWDILAVGGFCLTNYQQELEDYFEVGKDLEVYHNPEELLEKIDYYLKNEKERLRIALNGYKKVREYHSYEKRLQEIFEWIFEGEKSGWN
;
A
#
# COMPACT_ATOMS: atom_id res chain seq x y z
N CYS A 1 23.86 6.08 -13.32
CA CYS A 1 23.16 6.85 -14.32
C CYS A 1 22.44 8.04 -13.66
N GLU A 2 22.67 9.28 -14.13
CA GLU A 2 22.15 10.51 -13.49
C GLU A 2 20.62 10.58 -13.48
N SER A 3 19.95 10.08 -14.52
CA SER A 3 18.49 10.05 -14.61
C SER A 3 17.83 9.23 -13.49
N MET A 4 18.42 8.11 -13.11
CA MET A 4 17.93 7.30 -11.99
C MET A 4 18.10 7.98 -10.64
N LYS A 5 19.18 8.73 -10.45
CA LYS A 5 19.41 9.52 -9.22
C LYS A 5 18.41 10.67 -9.11
N LEU A 6 18.06 11.30 -10.23
CA LEU A 6 17.08 12.38 -10.27
C LEU A 6 15.68 11.87 -9.97
N ALA A 7 15.25 10.77 -10.61
CA ALA A 7 13.96 10.14 -10.35
C ALA A 7 13.81 9.73 -8.87
N ARG A 8 14.85 9.15 -8.29
CA ARG A 8 14.85 8.76 -6.87
C ARG A 8 14.69 9.95 -5.94
N LYS A 9 15.37 11.08 -6.22
CA LYS A 9 15.22 12.31 -5.46
C LYS A 9 13.83 12.92 -5.60
N CYS A 10 13.26 12.97 -6.81
CA CYS A 10 11.90 13.46 -7.02
C CYS A 10 10.87 12.65 -6.21
N ASN A 11 10.99 11.32 -6.22
CA ASN A 11 10.11 10.45 -5.43
C ASN A 11 10.25 10.66 -3.92
N GLU A 12 11.47 10.92 -3.45
CA GLU A 12 11.73 11.22 -2.04
C GLU A 12 11.10 12.56 -1.65
N TYR A 13 11.22 13.59 -2.48
CA TYR A 13 10.59 14.89 -2.28
C TYR A 13 9.06 14.79 -2.22
N GLU A 14 8.43 14.10 -3.16
CA GLU A 14 6.98 13.91 -3.18
C GLU A 14 6.48 13.20 -1.92
N ARG A 15 7.19 12.15 -1.47
CA ARG A 15 6.83 11.45 -0.22
C ARG A 15 6.92 12.37 0.99
N VAL A 16 7.99 13.16 1.10
CA VAL A 16 8.17 14.11 2.20
C VAL A 16 7.08 15.17 2.18
N GLU A 17 6.75 15.71 1.01
CA GLU A 17 5.70 16.72 0.85
C GLU A 17 4.34 16.18 1.29
N VAL A 18 3.95 14.99 0.81
CA VAL A 18 2.70 14.34 1.18
C VAL A 18 2.64 14.07 2.68
N LEU A 19 3.71 13.50 3.26
CA LEU A 19 3.76 13.19 4.68
C LEU A 19 3.66 14.46 5.55
N ASN A 20 4.36 15.53 5.19
CA ASN A 20 4.28 16.81 5.89
C ASN A 20 2.87 17.40 5.83
N LYS A 21 2.25 17.39 4.65
CA LYS A 21 0.88 17.90 4.45
C LYS A 21 -0.15 17.13 5.28
N VAL A 22 0.00 15.82 5.37
CA VAL A 22 -0.85 14.98 6.24
C VAL A 22 -0.57 15.26 7.72
N ALA A 23 0.71 15.41 8.10
CA ALA A 23 1.13 15.63 9.48
C ALA A 23 0.76 17.00 10.04
N GLU A 24 0.40 17.98 9.18
CA GLU A 24 -0.17 19.26 9.62
C GLU A 24 -1.55 19.10 10.30
N LYS A 25 -2.32 18.09 9.90
CA LYS A 25 -3.70 17.88 10.36
C LYS A 25 -3.91 16.61 11.15
N PHE A 26 -3.09 15.59 10.92
CA PHE A 26 -3.27 14.26 11.48
C PHE A 26 -2.00 13.74 12.11
N LYS A 27 -2.15 12.84 13.09
CA LYS A 27 -1.02 12.15 13.71
C LYS A 27 -0.46 11.11 12.75
N VAL A 28 0.75 11.33 12.26
CA VAL A 28 1.47 10.43 11.36
C VAL A 28 2.58 9.72 12.10
N THR A 29 2.70 8.42 11.86
CA THR A 29 3.82 7.59 12.33
C THR A 29 4.51 6.96 11.14
N LEU A 30 5.82 7.14 11.02
CA LEU A 30 6.65 6.57 9.96
C LEU A 30 7.64 5.58 10.55
N TYR A 31 7.70 4.37 10.00
CA TYR A 31 8.71 3.36 10.30
C TYR A 31 9.74 3.34 9.17
N THR A 32 11.01 3.56 9.49
CA THR A 32 12.07 3.73 8.47
C THR A 32 13.45 3.35 9.02
N GLU A 33 14.33 2.90 8.13
CA GLU A 33 15.74 2.69 8.47
C GLU A 33 16.47 4.02 8.75
N ASN A 34 16.14 5.05 7.97
CA ASN A 34 16.72 6.38 8.17
C ASN A 34 15.84 7.18 9.13
N THR A 35 16.24 7.22 10.39
CA THR A 35 15.56 8.01 11.44
C THR A 35 15.94 9.48 11.45
N GLU A 36 17.00 9.88 10.78
CA GLU A 36 17.46 11.26 10.65
C GLU A 36 16.84 11.92 9.41
N GLN A 37 15.53 12.20 9.47
CA GLN A 37 14.82 12.87 8.38
C GLN A 37 14.45 14.30 8.77
N SER A 38 15.40 15.20 8.66
CA SER A 38 15.24 16.64 8.99
C SER A 38 14.18 17.35 8.12
N ALA A 39 13.83 16.78 6.97
CA ALA A 39 12.81 17.32 6.07
C ALA A 39 11.36 16.99 6.51
N LEU A 40 11.16 16.10 7.47
CA LEU A 40 9.84 15.75 7.99
C LEU A 40 9.50 16.61 9.22
N SER A 41 8.33 17.23 9.18
CA SER A 41 7.77 18.03 10.27
C SER A 41 6.55 17.36 10.87
N ASN A 42 6.45 17.32 12.20
CA ASN A 42 5.31 16.75 12.93
C ASN A 42 5.03 15.25 12.68
N VAL A 43 5.94 14.53 12.04
CA VAL A 43 5.88 13.09 11.82
C VAL A 43 6.61 12.37 12.95
N LYS A 44 5.94 11.42 13.60
CA LYS A 44 6.58 10.56 14.59
C LYS A 44 7.39 9.49 13.86
N ILE A 45 8.71 9.57 13.96
CA ILE A 45 9.60 8.62 13.32
C ILE A 45 9.94 7.50 14.28
N HIS A 46 9.81 6.27 13.82
CA HIS A 46 10.23 5.06 14.51
C HIS A 46 11.31 4.33 13.69
N PRO A 47 12.23 3.66 14.35
CA PRO A 47 13.17 2.80 13.65
C PRO A 47 12.45 1.69 12.91
N TRP A 48 13.15 1.08 11.98
CA TRP A 48 12.70 -0.09 11.26
C TRP A 48 12.25 -1.20 12.22
N VAL A 49 11.22 -1.93 11.83
CA VAL A 49 10.67 -3.07 12.55
C VAL A 49 10.77 -4.33 11.70
N ASP A 50 10.81 -5.49 12.36
CA ASP A 50 10.88 -6.77 11.66
C ASP A 50 9.69 -6.95 10.72
N TYR A 51 10.01 -7.29 9.45
CA TYR A 51 9.01 -7.39 8.39
C TYR A 51 8.01 -8.53 8.61
N LEU A 52 8.44 -9.66 9.15
CA LEU A 52 7.59 -10.84 9.32
C LEU A 52 6.78 -10.82 10.61
N TYR A 53 7.36 -10.31 11.70
CA TYR A 53 6.77 -10.44 13.03
C TYR A 53 6.16 -9.15 13.59
N GLU A 54 6.68 -7.99 13.21
CA GLU A 54 6.28 -6.70 13.78
C GLU A 54 5.49 -5.84 12.80
N MET A 55 5.91 -5.75 11.53
CA MET A 55 5.22 -4.95 10.52
C MET A 55 3.75 -5.35 10.33
N PRO A 56 3.37 -6.64 10.30
CA PRO A 56 1.98 -7.05 10.23
C PRO A 56 1.12 -6.49 11.37
N LYS A 57 1.68 -6.43 12.58
CA LYS A 57 0.99 -5.85 13.76
C LYS A 57 0.82 -4.34 13.61
N VAL A 58 1.84 -3.65 13.08
CA VAL A 58 1.76 -2.21 12.79
C VAL A 58 0.63 -1.93 11.81
N PHE A 59 0.53 -2.70 10.71
CA PHE A 59 -0.53 -2.54 9.73
C PHE A 59 -1.91 -2.84 10.30
N ALA A 60 -2.06 -3.93 11.06
CA ALA A 60 -3.33 -4.32 11.65
C ALA A 60 -3.84 -3.33 12.71
N LEU A 61 -2.93 -2.71 13.48
CA LEU A 61 -3.27 -1.78 14.56
C LEU A 61 -3.41 -0.32 14.08
N SER A 62 -2.94 0.00 12.88
CA SER A 62 -3.07 1.34 12.32
C SER A 62 -4.49 1.58 11.82
N LYS A 63 -5.07 2.75 12.15
CA LYS A 63 -6.40 3.11 11.64
C LYS A 63 -6.42 3.25 10.13
N ILE A 64 -5.38 3.88 9.57
CA ILE A 64 -5.18 4.07 8.13
C ILE A 64 -3.72 3.74 7.83
N ASN A 65 -3.50 2.87 6.86
CA ASN A 65 -2.17 2.60 6.32
C ASN A 65 -2.02 3.35 5.01
N LEU A 66 -1.17 4.37 5.02
CA LEU A 66 -0.90 5.17 3.83
C LEU A 66 0.23 4.52 3.02
N ASN A 67 -0.07 4.16 1.78
CA ASN A 67 0.93 3.75 0.81
C ASN A 67 1.15 4.86 -0.22
N ILE A 68 2.41 5.23 -0.43
CA ILE A 68 2.83 6.21 -1.43
C ILE A 68 3.74 5.49 -2.41
N THR A 69 3.17 5.09 -3.55
CA THR A 69 3.91 4.46 -4.64
C THR A 69 4.63 5.53 -5.45
N SER A 70 5.88 5.24 -5.79
CA SER A 70 6.68 6.09 -6.66
C SER A 70 6.06 6.19 -8.06
N ARG A 71 6.02 7.38 -8.64
CA ARG A 71 5.58 7.60 -10.03
C ARG A 71 6.45 6.89 -11.07
N SER A 72 7.67 6.50 -10.71
CA SER A 72 8.54 5.71 -11.58
C SER A 72 8.11 4.24 -11.71
N ILE A 73 7.18 3.79 -10.88
CA ILE A 73 6.55 2.48 -11.00
C ILE A 73 5.32 2.66 -11.89
N GLU A 74 5.51 2.42 -13.18
CA GLU A 74 4.44 2.55 -14.19
C GLU A 74 3.50 1.35 -14.15
N THR A 75 4.03 0.17 -13.81
CA THR A 75 3.29 -1.10 -13.77
C THR A 75 3.55 -1.86 -12.48
N GLY A 76 2.58 -2.64 -12.02
CA GLY A 76 2.66 -3.46 -10.82
C GLY A 76 2.12 -2.80 -9.55
N ILE A 77 1.53 -3.63 -8.71
CA ILE A 77 1.04 -3.22 -7.39
C ILE A 77 2.15 -3.45 -6.37
N PRO A 78 2.56 -2.42 -5.58
CA PRO A 78 3.58 -2.59 -4.55
C PRO A 78 3.22 -3.68 -3.55
N GLN A 79 4.20 -4.50 -3.17
CA GLN A 79 4.04 -5.58 -2.20
C GLN A 79 3.35 -5.10 -0.91
N ARG A 80 3.64 -3.88 -0.47
CA ARG A 80 3.06 -3.28 0.73
C ARG A 80 1.53 -3.20 0.70
N VAL A 81 0.91 -2.99 -0.47
CA VAL A 81 -0.56 -2.99 -0.60
C VAL A 81 -1.11 -4.36 -0.23
N TRP A 82 -0.50 -5.42 -0.77
CA TRP A 82 -0.87 -6.80 -0.46
C TRP A 82 -0.68 -7.14 1.02
N ASP A 83 0.44 -6.71 1.60
CA ASP A 83 0.78 -6.94 3.01
C ASP A 83 -0.23 -6.27 3.95
N ILE A 84 -0.61 -5.03 3.67
CA ILE A 84 -1.63 -4.29 4.44
C ILE A 84 -2.97 -5.01 4.40
N LEU A 85 -3.43 -5.38 3.20
CA LEU A 85 -4.71 -6.07 3.02
C LEU A 85 -4.69 -7.47 3.64
N ALA A 86 -3.58 -8.20 3.52
CA ALA A 86 -3.43 -9.56 4.06
C ALA A 86 -3.57 -9.65 5.59
N VAL A 87 -3.36 -8.55 6.30
CA VAL A 87 -3.53 -8.48 7.77
C VAL A 87 -4.81 -7.77 8.21
N GLY A 88 -5.68 -7.43 7.27
CA GLY A 88 -6.92 -6.71 7.55
C GLY A 88 -6.74 -5.23 7.86
N GLY A 89 -5.64 -4.63 7.43
CA GLY A 89 -5.40 -3.19 7.52
C GLY A 89 -6.20 -2.41 6.47
N PHE A 90 -6.68 -1.23 6.83
CA PHE A 90 -7.26 -0.31 5.86
C PHE A 90 -6.14 0.32 5.03
N CYS A 91 -6.14 0.07 3.72
CA CYS A 91 -5.16 0.59 2.77
C CYS A 91 -5.69 1.81 2.05
N LEU A 92 -4.98 2.94 2.16
CA LEU A 92 -5.19 4.15 1.36
C LEU A 92 -3.93 4.41 0.54
N THR A 93 -4.03 4.31 -0.78
CA THR A 93 -2.87 4.39 -1.69
C THR A 93 -3.10 5.42 -2.79
N ASN A 94 -2.02 6.00 -3.35
CA ASN A 94 -2.17 6.77 -4.58
C ASN A 94 -2.66 5.87 -5.70
N TYR A 95 -3.47 6.45 -6.60
CA TYR A 95 -4.06 5.73 -7.72
C TYR A 95 -3.00 5.13 -8.63
N GLN A 96 -3.23 3.90 -9.04
CA GLN A 96 -2.53 3.17 -10.08
C GLN A 96 -3.57 2.35 -10.86
N GLN A 97 -3.50 2.39 -12.17
CA GLN A 97 -4.49 1.75 -13.04
C GLN A 97 -4.65 0.25 -12.75
N GLU A 98 -3.57 -0.46 -12.49
CA GLU A 98 -3.58 -1.90 -12.24
C GLU A 98 -4.25 -2.32 -10.92
N LEU A 99 -4.51 -1.36 -10.02
CA LEU A 99 -5.28 -1.67 -8.81
C LEU A 99 -6.70 -2.14 -9.16
N GLU A 100 -7.30 -1.59 -10.22
CA GLU A 100 -8.66 -1.92 -10.66
C GLU A 100 -8.76 -3.32 -11.28
N ASP A 101 -7.65 -3.90 -11.75
CA ASP A 101 -7.60 -5.28 -12.25
C ASP A 101 -7.77 -6.31 -11.13
N TYR A 102 -7.42 -5.93 -9.89
CA TYR A 102 -7.41 -6.82 -8.74
C TYR A 102 -8.38 -6.42 -7.63
N PHE A 103 -8.71 -5.14 -7.52
CA PHE A 103 -9.48 -4.59 -6.41
C PHE A 103 -10.57 -3.64 -6.89
N GLU A 104 -11.69 -3.62 -6.18
CA GLU A 104 -12.74 -2.62 -6.36
C GLU A 104 -12.48 -1.45 -5.40
N VAL A 105 -12.16 -0.29 -5.97
CA VAL A 105 -11.90 0.94 -5.21
C VAL A 105 -13.15 1.36 -4.42
N GLY A 106 -12.99 1.77 -3.17
CA GLY A 106 -14.09 2.08 -2.25
C GLY A 106 -14.76 0.87 -1.60
N LYS A 107 -14.34 -0.35 -1.97
CA LYS A 107 -14.88 -1.60 -1.44
C LYS A 107 -13.81 -2.50 -0.81
N ASP A 108 -12.68 -2.70 -1.49
CA ASP A 108 -11.59 -3.57 -1.06
C ASP A 108 -10.40 -2.78 -0.51
N LEU A 109 -10.18 -1.61 -1.04
CA LEU A 109 -9.18 -0.61 -0.61
C LEU A 109 -9.66 0.78 -1.04
N GLU A 110 -8.87 1.81 -0.70
CA GLU A 110 -9.16 3.18 -1.11
C GLU A 110 -7.96 3.82 -1.81
N VAL A 111 -8.24 4.70 -2.78
CA VAL A 111 -7.21 5.41 -3.53
C VAL A 111 -7.37 6.93 -3.41
N TYR A 112 -6.30 7.66 -3.68
CA TYR A 112 -6.32 9.12 -3.84
C TYR A 112 -5.54 9.53 -5.07
N HIS A 113 -5.94 10.62 -5.73
CA HIS A 113 -5.31 11.14 -6.95
C HIS A 113 -4.43 12.36 -6.69
N ASN A 114 -4.72 13.08 -5.60
CA ASN A 114 -3.98 14.29 -5.23
C ASN A 114 -3.98 14.47 -3.70
N PRO A 115 -3.10 15.34 -3.17
CA PRO A 115 -2.97 15.54 -1.73
C PRO A 115 -4.23 16.11 -1.05
N GLU A 116 -5.06 16.87 -1.76
CA GLU A 116 -6.30 17.43 -1.24
C GLU A 116 -7.30 16.30 -0.96
N GLU A 117 -7.54 15.44 -1.95
CA GLU A 117 -8.38 14.25 -1.82
C GLU A 117 -7.87 13.31 -0.72
N LEU A 118 -6.55 13.15 -0.61
CA LEU A 118 -5.94 12.37 0.46
C LEU A 118 -6.38 12.87 1.85
N LEU A 119 -6.29 14.19 2.10
CA LEU A 119 -6.67 14.78 3.37
C LEU A 119 -8.16 14.61 3.66
N GLU A 120 -9.03 14.78 2.66
CA GLU A 120 -10.47 14.57 2.78
C GLU A 120 -10.80 13.11 3.13
N LYS A 121 -10.18 12.16 2.44
CA LYS A 121 -10.37 10.73 2.69
C LYS A 121 -9.85 10.30 4.06
N ILE A 122 -8.71 10.81 4.50
CA ILE A 122 -8.20 10.55 5.86
C ILE A 122 -9.21 11.05 6.89
N ASP A 123 -9.68 12.28 6.77
CA ASP A 123 -10.66 12.87 7.70
C ASP A 123 -11.97 12.06 7.72
N TYR A 124 -12.46 11.71 6.52
CA TYR A 124 -13.66 10.90 6.37
C TYR A 124 -13.54 9.54 7.06
N TYR A 125 -12.50 8.77 6.76
CA TYR A 125 -12.35 7.42 7.29
C TYR A 125 -11.92 7.37 8.75
N LEU A 126 -11.34 8.44 9.30
CA LEU A 126 -11.12 8.56 10.73
C LEU A 126 -12.42 8.75 11.51
N LYS A 127 -13.41 9.44 10.91
CA LYS A 127 -14.74 9.69 11.48
C LYS A 127 -15.72 8.53 11.22
N ASN A 128 -15.57 7.82 10.11
CA ASN A 128 -16.46 6.75 9.68
C ASN A 128 -15.84 5.36 9.87
N GLU A 129 -15.66 4.96 11.13
CA GLU A 129 -14.97 3.72 11.50
C GLU A 129 -15.63 2.46 10.92
N LYS A 130 -16.96 2.39 10.94
CA LYS A 130 -17.69 1.22 10.40
C LYS A 130 -17.39 0.99 8.92
N GLU A 131 -17.35 2.07 8.14
CA GLU A 131 -17.06 2.02 6.71
C GLU A 131 -15.60 1.64 6.48
N ARG A 132 -14.68 2.24 7.21
CA ARG A 132 -13.26 1.90 7.16
C ARG A 132 -13.01 0.41 7.44
N LEU A 133 -13.61 -0.13 8.50
CA LEU A 133 -13.48 -1.54 8.87
C LEU A 133 -14.14 -2.47 7.85
N ARG A 134 -15.25 -2.07 7.24
CA ARG A 134 -15.91 -2.81 6.15
C ARG A 134 -14.97 -2.98 4.96
N ILE A 135 -14.34 -1.90 4.51
CA ILE A 135 -13.41 -1.91 3.38
C ILE A 135 -12.19 -2.78 3.72
N ALA A 136 -11.60 -2.60 4.89
CA ALA A 136 -10.45 -3.38 5.34
C ALA A 136 -10.76 -4.89 5.38
N LEU A 137 -11.94 -5.27 5.87
CA LEU A 137 -12.38 -6.67 5.90
C LEU A 137 -12.60 -7.25 4.50
N ASN A 138 -13.15 -6.48 3.56
CA ASN A 138 -13.35 -6.93 2.19
C ASN A 138 -12.00 -7.16 1.49
N GLY A 139 -11.07 -6.22 1.58
CA GLY A 139 -9.71 -6.37 1.04
C GLY A 139 -8.99 -7.59 1.60
N TYR A 140 -9.09 -7.81 2.92
CA TYR A 140 -8.55 -9.00 3.58
C TYR A 140 -9.11 -10.31 3.01
N LYS A 141 -10.44 -10.41 2.90
CA LYS A 141 -11.10 -11.59 2.35
C LYS A 141 -10.64 -11.86 0.93
N LYS A 142 -10.62 -10.82 0.10
CA LYS A 142 -10.24 -10.92 -1.31
C LYS A 142 -8.80 -11.41 -1.48
N VAL A 143 -7.85 -10.85 -0.73
CA VAL A 143 -6.44 -11.29 -0.78
C VAL A 143 -6.29 -12.74 -0.32
N ARG A 144 -6.95 -13.14 0.76
CA ARG A 144 -6.87 -14.53 1.25
C ARG A 144 -7.49 -15.53 0.30
N GLU A 145 -8.60 -15.18 -0.31
CA GLU A 145 -9.37 -16.10 -1.15
C GLU A 145 -8.75 -16.27 -2.53
N TYR A 146 -8.25 -15.17 -3.14
CA TYR A 146 -7.83 -15.18 -4.54
C TYR A 146 -6.34 -14.92 -4.77
N HIS A 147 -5.62 -14.35 -3.79
CA HIS A 147 -4.26 -13.86 -4.00
C HIS A 147 -3.24 -14.34 -2.96
N SER A 148 -3.56 -15.44 -2.24
CA SER A 148 -2.57 -16.08 -1.36
C SER A 148 -1.43 -16.69 -2.17
N TYR A 149 -0.26 -16.86 -1.56
CA TYR A 149 0.88 -17.55 -2.20
C TYR A 149 0.51 -18.94 -2.68
N GLU A 150 -0.32 -19.68 -1.93
CA GLU A 150 -0.81 -21.01 -2.29
C GLU A 150 -1.62 -20.97 -3.58
N LYS A 151 -2.54 -20.00 -3.72
CA LYS A 151 -3.33 -19.82 -4.94
C LYS A 151 -2.47 -19.45 -6.14
N ARG A 152 -1.53 -18.52 -5.95
CA ARG A 152 -0.61 -18.13 -7.03
C ARG A 152 0.30 -19.25 -7.48
N LEU A 153 0.80 -20.07 -6.55
CA LEU A 153 1.58 -21.25 -6.88
C LEU A 153 0.72 -22.29 -7.61
N GLN A 154 -0.51 -22.51 -7.16
CA GLN A 154 -1.44 -23.41 -7.82
C GLN A 154 -1.70 -22.97 -9.28
N GLU A 155 -2.01 -21.72 -9.53
CA GLU A 155 -2.21 -21.15 -10.87
C GLU A 155 -0.98 -21.37 -11.77
N ILE A 156 0.22 -21.12 -11.23
CA ILE A 156 1.49 -21.33 -11.96
C ILE A 156 1.68 -22.83 -12.31
N PHE A 157 1.44 -23.72 -11.37
CA PHE A 157 1.57 -25.15 -11.63
C PHE A 157 0.52 -25.65 -12.64
N GLU A 158 -0.72 -25.23 -12.52
CA GLU A 158 -1.78 -25.55 -13.50
C GLU A 158 -1.37 -25.08 -14.89
N TRP A 159 -0.89 -23.83 -15.03
CA TRP A 159 -0.41 -23.32 -16.31
C TRP A 159 0.76 -24.11 -16.89
N ILE A 160 1.77 -24.50 -16.08
CA ILE A 160 2.90 -25.29 -16.52
C ILE A 160 2.45 -26.70 -16.98
N PHE A 161 1.64 -27.39 -16.18
CA PHE A 161 1.24 -28.76 -16.48
C PHE A 161 0.15 -28.84 -17.56
N GLU A 162 -0.68 -27.82 -17.74
CA GLU A 162 -1.61 -27.74 -18.87
C GLU A 162 -0.87 -27.38 -20.17
N GLY A 163 0.13 -26.54 -20.09
CA GLY A 163 1.02 -26.22 -21.21
C GLY A 163 1.78 -27.45 -21.75
N GLU A 164 2.20 -28.37 -20.88
CA GLU A 164 2.81 -29.65 -21.30
C GLU A 164 1.81 -30.58 -22.02
N LYS A 165 0.51 -30.53 -21.68
CA LYS A 165 -0.54 -31.31 -22.37
C LYS A 165 -0.91 -30.77 -23.75
N SER A 166 -0.68 -29.48 -24.00
CA SER A 166 -0.99 -28.82 -25.28
C SER A 166 0.16 -28.95 -26.32
N GLY A 167 1.19 -29.76 -26.04
CA GLY A 167 2.21 -30.25 -26.98
C GLY A 167 2.94 -29.11 -27.71
N TRP A 168 4.20 -28.94 -27.37
CA TRP A 168 5.16 -28.34 -28.29
C TRP A 168 5.34 -29.33 -29.46
N ASN A 169 4.57 -29.15 -30.55
CA ASN A 169 4.86 -29.68 -31.88
C ASN A 169 5.53 -28.60 -32.72
#